data_5742d84be737808d02c17433e4c166a0
#
_entry.id   5742d84be737808d02c17433e4c166a0
#
_cell.length_a   1.000
_cell.length_b   1.000
_cell.length_c   1.000
_cell.angle_alpha   90.00
_cell.angle_beta   90.00
_cell.angle_gamma   90.00
#
_symmetry.space_group_name_H-M   'P 1'
#
loop_
_entity.id
_entity.type
_entity.pdbx_description
1 polymer ?
#
loop_
_entity_poly.entity_id
_entity_poly.type
_entity_poly.pdbx_seq_one_letter_code
_entity_poly.pdbx_strand_id
1 'polypeptide(L)'
;MKMPKKTKDNLKKIKWTTPPFSRVIKISDLNVKKNNQFIINLSKKETISLVKFLDIRSINLFKCIINLVYLKDKWEIKGDVSINCTLQCVISLEDLSFKLKIPIKRYLSSNLNLQSYEIINYENINCDIDPLTENIDLGDIVSEEIYLALPKYPKKSGVKLKNILITEETSELNPFKILENLKI
;
A
#
# COMPACT_ATOMS: atom_id res chain seq x y z
N MET A 1 -40.99 -4.26 -32.39
CA MET A 1 -39.56 -4.56 -32.16
C MET A 1 -39.12 -3.78 -30.91
N LYS A 2 -39.09 -4.43 -29.73
CA LYS A 2 -38.78 -3.77 -28.45
C LYS A 2 -37.27 -3.88 -28.18
N MET A 3 -36.60 -2.73 -28.04
CA MET A 3 -35.18 -2.69 -27.65
C MET A 3 -34.97 -3.23 -26.23
N PRO A 4 -33.88 -3.99 -25.98
CA PRO A 4 -33.59 -4.48 -24.65
C PRO A 4 -33.14 -3.32 -23.75
N LYS A 5 -33.69 -3.29 -22.52
CA LYS A 5 -33.33 -2.34 -21.46
C LYS A 5 -31.90 -2.57 -21.08
N LYS A 6 -31.07 -1.49 -21.11
CA LYS A 6 -29.70 -1.47 -20.58
C LYS A 6 -29.71 -1.89 -19.11
N THR A 7 -29.09 -3.02 -18.84
CA THR A 7 -28.69 -3.44 -17.49
C THR A 7 -27.79 -2.37 -16.92
N LYS A 8 -28.22 -1.76 -15.82
CA LYS A 8 -27.39 -0.89 -15.02
C LYS A 8 -26.26 -1.74 -14.44
N ASP A 9 -25.08 -1.58 -14.99
CA ASP A 9 -23.86 -2.15 -14.43
C ASP A 9 -23.73 -1.72 -12.97
N ASN A 10 -23.80 -2.68 -12.09
CA ASN A 10 -23.40 -2.58 -10.70
C ASN A 10 -21.88 -2.36 -10.67
N LEU A 11 -21.43 -1.14 -10.90
CA LEU A 11 -20.14 -0.68 -10.42
C LEU A 11 -20.16 -0.87 -8.90
N LYS A 12 -19.59 -2.00 -8.45
CA LYS A 12 -19.26 -2.19 -7.04
C LYS A 12 -18.46 -0.95 -6.65
N LYS A 13 -19.09 0.02 -5.94
CA LYS A 13 -18.40 1.11 -5.29
C LYS A 13 -17.24 0.46 -4.56
N ILE A 14 -16.00 0.75 -4.99
CA ILE A 14 -14.80 0.39 -4.25
C ILE A 14 -14.99 1.10 -2.92
N LYS A 15 -15.36 0.34 -1.92
CA LYS A 15 -15.50 0.82 -0.56
C LYS A 15 -14.07 1.07 -0.12
N TRP A 16 -13.65 2.34 -0.10
CA TRP A 16 -12.38 2.73 0.50
C TRP A 16 -12.37 2.14 1.90
N THR A 17 -11.54 1.14 2.10
CA THR A 17 -11.47 0.45 3.39
C THR A 17 -10.97 1.47 4.40
N THR A 18 -11.69 1.60 5.52
CA THR A 18 -11.19 2.38 6.65
C THR A 18 -9.79 1.88 7.02
N PRO A 19 -8.85 2.79 7.35
CA PRO A 19 -7.50 2.38 7.71
C PRO A 19 -7.55 1.36 8.86
N PRO A 20 -6.62 0.40 8.91
CA PRO A 20 -6.62 -0.67 9.92
C PRO A 20 -6.48 -0.15 11.34
N PHE A 21 -5.90 1.02 11.51
CA PHE A 21 -5.87 1.83 12.72
C PHE A 21 -5.73 3.30 12.35
N SER A 22 -6.16 4.20 13.24
CA SER A 22 -6.19 5.64 12.99
C SER A 22 -5.51 6.39 14.12
N ARG A 23 -4.77 7.43 13.77
CA ARG A 23 -4.13 8.40 14.69
C ARG A 23 -4.27 9.80 14.09
N VAL A 24 -5.48 10.32 14.19
CA VAL A 24 -5.83 11.64 13.65
C VAL A 24 -5.23 12.74 14.51
N ILE A 25 -4.52 13.64 13.87
CA ILE A 25 -3.92 14.83 14.45
C ILE A 25 -4.45 16.05 13.73
N LYS A 26 -4.89 17.07 14.47
CA LYS A 26 -5.25 18.37 13.90
C LYS A 26 -3.99 19.19 13.69
N ILE A 27 -3.88 19.81 12.52
CA ILE A 27 -2.74 20.69 12.20
C ILE A 27 -2.67 21.89 13.14
N SER A 28 -3.83 22.42 13.56
CA SER A 28 -3.90 23.51 14.53
C SER A 28 -3.22 23.22 15.86
N ASP A 29 -3.14 21.95 16.24
CA ASP A 29 -2.59 21.53 17.53
C ASP A 29 -1.07 21.31 17.48
N LEU A 30 -0.48 21.39 16.28
CA LEU A 30 0.95 21.19 16.07
C LEU A 30 1.75 22.47 16.35
N ASN A 31 2.91 22.29 16.99
CA ASN A 31 3.82 23.39 17.23
C ASN A 31 4.67 23.66 15.99
N VAL A 32 4.48 24.84 15.38
CA VAL A 32 5.21 25.26 14.15
C VAL A 32 6.71 25.48 14.41
N LYS A 33 7.11 25.82 15.65
CA LYS A 33 8.50 26.17 15.99
C LYS A 33 9.30 24.98 16.54
N LYS A 34 8.64 23.87 16.86
CA LYS A 34 9.27 22.72 17.50
C LYS A 34 8.99 21.44 16.69
N ASN A 35 9.81 20.44 16.93
CA ASN A 35 9.52 19.09 16.43
C ASN A 35 8.36 18.49 17.24
N ASN A 36 7.34 18.00 16.53
CA ASN A 36 6.22 17.28 17.12
C ASN A 36 6.47 15.78 16.95
N GLN A 37 6.85 15.09 18.03
CA GLN A 37 7.14 13.67 18.01
C GLN A 37 5.95 12.84 18.48
N PHE A 38 5.64 11.79 17.73
CA PHE A 38 4.59 10.83 18.02
C PHE A 38 5.15 9.41 18.05
N ILE A 39 4.86 8.70 19.15
CA ILE A 39 5.17 7.28 19.30
C ILE A 39 3.87 6.51 19.10
N ILE A 40 3.81 5.69 18.08
CA ILE A 40 2.62 4.91 17.73
C ILE A 40 2.82 3.47 18.20
N ASN A 41 1.91 3.05 19.08
CA ASN A 41 1.78 1.66 19.52
C ASN A 41 0.44 1.10 19.05
N LEU A 42 0.40 -0.19 18.76
CA LEU A 42 -0.81 -0.90 18.35
C LEU A 42 -1.42 -1.65 19.53
N SER A 43 -2.72 -1.52 19.69
CA SER A 43 -3.50 -2.42 20.54
C SER A 43 -3.65 -3.79 19.87
N LYS A 44 -4.07 -4.80 20.63
CA LYS A 44 -4.34 -6.15 20.09
C LYS A 44 -5.37 -6.13 18.95
N LYS A 45 -6.41 -5.32 19.06
CA LYS A 45 -7.44 -5.18 18.02
C LYS A 45 -6.89 -4.55 16.74
N GLU A 46 -6.10 -3.49 16.87
CA GLU A 46 -5.46 -2.82 15.74
C GLU A 46 -4.43 -3.72 15.06
N THR A 47 -3.67 -4.50 15.84
CA THR A 47 -2.75 -5.51 15.29
C THR A 47 -3.48 -6.52 14.42
N ILE A 48 -4.62 -7.04 14.88
CA ILE A 48 -5.45 -7.98 14.10
C ILE A 48 -5.98 -7.31 12.83
N SER A 49 -6.44 -6.06 12.92
CA SER A 49 -6.93 -5.30 11.76
C SER A 49 -5.82 -5.07 10.75
N LEU A 50 -4.62 -4.72 11.21
CA LEU A 50 -3.45 -4.50 10.36
C LEU A 50 -2.97 -5.79 9.69
N VAL A 51 -2.93 -6.92 10.40
CA VAL A 51 -2.64 -8.25 9.85
C VAL A 51 -3.59 -8.60 8.71
N LYS A 52 -4.89 -8.35 8.92
CA LYS A 52 -5.92 -8.60 7.90
C LYS A 52 -5.78 -7.65 6.69
N PHE A 53 -5.46 -6.38 6.94
CA PHE A 53 -5.27 -5.38 5.88
C PHE A 53 -4.06 -5.70 5.01
N LEU A 54 -2.95 -6.12 5.62
CA LEU A 54 -1.71 -6.46 4.94
C LEU A 54 -1.72 -7.87 4.30
N ASP A 55 -2.74 -8.67 4.56
CA ASP A 55 -2.85 -10.07 4.14
C ASP A 55 -1.62 -10.91 4.54
N ILE A 56 -1.22 -10.80 5.80
CA ILE A 56 -0.08 -11.50 6.40
C ILE A 56 -0.51 -12.44 7.50
N ARG A 57 0.38 -13.35 7.95
CA ARG A 57 0.07 -14.33 8.99
C ARG A 57 0.04 -13.73 10.39
N SER A 58 1.06 -12.94 10.73
CA SER A 58 1.16 -12.33 12.07
C SER A 58 2.11 -11.14 12.09
N ILE A 59 1.95 -10.31 13.13
CA ILE A 59 2.91 -9.27 13.52
C ILE A 59 3.37 -9.59 14.93
N ASN A 60 4.68 -9.78 15.09
CA ASN A 60 5.29 -10.14 16.37
C ASN A 60 5.86 -8.91 17.11
N LEU A 61 6.30 -7.89 16.36
CA LEU A 61 6.81 -6.65 16.90
C LEU A 61 6.41 -5.50 15.99
N PHE A 62 5.97 -4.41 16.59
CA PHE A 62 5.70 -3.15 15.92
C PHE A 62 6.22 -1.99 16.78
N LYS A 63 7.02 -1.11 16.21
CA LYS A 63 7.46 0.15 16.79
C LYS A 63 7.44 1.21 15.70
N CYS A 64 6.84 2.35 15.98
CA CYS A 64 6.79 3.46 15.05
C CYS A 64 7.04 4.77 15.78
N ILE A 65 7.95 5.58 15.25
CA ILE A 65 8.25 6.92 15.74
C ILE A 65 8.16 7.87 14.55
N ILE A 66 7.32 8.89 14.67
CA ILE A 66 7.09 9.91 13.64
C ILE A 66 7.36 11.28 14.21
N ASN A 67 8.00 12.12 13.43
CA ASN A 67 8.29 13.50 13.72
C ASN A 67 7.66 14.39 12.65
N LEU A 68 6.91 15.42 13.06
CA LEU A 68 6.36 16.44 12.19
C LEU A 68 7.06 17.77 12.44
N VAL A 69 7.64 18.32 11.39
CA VAL A 69 8.36 19.61 11.43
C VAL A 69 7.82 20.53 10.37
N TYR A 70 7.55 21.78 10.73
CA TYR A 70 7.14 22.79 9.77
C TYR A 70 8.37 23.41 9.09
N LEU A 71 8.42 23.36 7.77
CA LEU A 71 9.51 23.87 6.94
C LEU A 71 8.96 24.92 5.96
N LYS A 72 9.20 26.21 6.24
CA LYS A 72 8.84 27.36 5.39
C LYS A 72 7.33 27.41 5.06
N ASP A 73 6.85 26.53 4.18
CA ASP A 73 5.49 26.52 3.62
C ASP A 73 4.84 25.14 3.63
N LYS A 74 5.51 24.15 4.19
CA LYS A 74 5.07 22.75 4.21
C LYS A 74 5.42 22.05 5.51
N TRP A 75 4.67 21.02 5.83
CA TRP A 75 5.00 20.08 6.90
C TRP A 75 5.83 18.93 6.36
N GLU A 76 6.91 18.61 7.00
CA GLU A 76 7.68 17.41 6.75
C GLU A 76 7.32 16.35 7.78
N ILE A 77 6.95 15.16 7.32
CA ILE A 77 6.73 13.96 8.12
C ILE A 77 7.97 13.09 7.94
N LYS A 78 8.69 12.85 9.03
CA LYS A 78 9.83 11.93 9.06
C LYS A 78 9.66 10.92 10.17
N GLY A 79 10.03 9.68 9.90
CA GLY A 79 9.95 8.64 10.92
C GLY A 79 10.52 7.32 10.49
N ASP A 80 10.43 6.37 11.38
CA ASP A 80 10.83 4.98 11.16
C ASP A 80 9.76 4.04 11.71
N VAL A 81 9.41 3.04 10.91
CA VAL A 81 8.62 1.89 11.34
C VAL A 81 9.52 0.67 11.40
N SER A 82 9.55 0.02 12.55
CA SER A 82 10.19 -1.29 12.72
C SER A 82 9.10 -2.34 12.92
N ILE A 83 9.02 -3.30 12.02
CA ILE A 83 8.04 -4.37 12.06
C ILE A 83 8.71 -5.73 11.89
N ASN A 84 8.35 -6.68 12.77
CA ASN A 84 8.63 -8.10 12.58
C ASN A 84 7.32 -8.80 12.26
N CYS A 85 7.22 -9.40 11.09
CA CYS A 85 6.00 -10.07 10.63
C CYS A 85 6.31 -11.43 10.01
N THR A 86 5.27 -12.24 9.91
CA THR A 86 5.32 -13.55 9.26
C THR A 86 4.47 -13.50 7.99
N LEU A 87 5.07 -13.81 6.86
CA LEU A 87 4.45 -13.93 5.55
C LEU A 87 4.42 -15.40 5.12
N GLN A 88 3.56 -15.74 4.18
CA GLN A 88 3.53 -17.08 3.60
C GLN A 88 4.30 -17.10 2.28
N CYS A 89 5.20 -18.09 2.10
CA CYS A 89 5.88 -18.32 0.83
C CYS A 89 4.86 -18.65 -0.26
N VAL A 90 4.92 -17.96 -1.40
CA VAL A 90 3.98 -18.19 -2.51
C VAL A 90 4.18 -19.53 -3.23
N ILE A 91 5.31 -20.21 -3.02
CA ILE A 91 5.64 -21.48 -3.67
C ILE A 91 5.46 -22.65 -2.72
N SER A 92 6.10 -22.62 -1.54
CA SER A 92 6.09 -23.73 -0.57
C SER A 92 4.98 -23.64 0.45
N LEU A 93 4.28 -22.50 0.52
CA LEU A 93 3.25 -22.18 1.51
C LEU A 93 3.74 -22.19 2.97
N GLU A 94 5.05 -22.28 3.17
CA GLU A 94 5.67 -22.22 4.49
C GLU A 94 5.73 -20.78 5.03
N ASP A 95 5.77 -20.65 6.33
CA ASP A 95 5.89 -19.39 7.01
C ASP A 95 7.31 -18.81 6.92
N LEU A 96 7.39 -17.53 6.56
CA LEU A 96 8.63 -16.77 6.43
C LEU A 96 8.63 -15.58 7.37
N SER A 97 9.65 -15.48 8.22
CA SER A 97 9.81 -14.33 9.11
C SER A 97 10.57 -13.19 8.42
N PHE A 98 9.99 -11.99 8.46
CA PHE A 98 10.58 -10.76 7.94
C PHE A 98 10.76 -9.74 9.06
N LYS A 99 11.94 -9.10 9.04
CA LYS A 99 12.25 -7.94 9.89
C LYS A 99 12.50 -6.75 8.98
N LEU A 100 11.62 -5.77 9.03
CA LEU A 100 11.69 -4.59 8.18
C LEU A 100 11.89 -3.35 9.04
N LYS A 101 12.75 -2.46 8.57
CA LYS A 101 12.87 -1.08 9.05
C LYS A 101 12.54 -0.17 7.89
N ILE A 102 11.45 0.55 7.99
CA ILE A 102 10.84 1.32 6.91
C ILE A 102 10.99 2.80 7.26
N PRO A 103 11.82 3.55 6.54
CA PRO A 103 11.89 5.00 6.71
C PRO A 103 10.65 5.66 6.10
N ILE A 104 10.04 6.57 6.82
CA ILE A 104 8.94 7.40 6.33
C ILE A 104 9.49 8.81 6.06
N LYS A 105 9.20 9.33 4.87
CA LYS A 105 9.48 10.71 4.52
C LYS A 105 8.43 11.21 3.54
N ARG A 106 7.58 12.15 4.00
CA ARG A 106 6.54 12.79 3.19
C ARG A 106 6.49 14.28 3.47
N TYR A 107 5.93 15.01 2.54
CA TYR A 107 5.66 16.44 2.69
C TYR A 107 4.18 16.71 2.52
N LEU A 108 3.63 17.62 3.33
CA LEU A 108 2.25 18.10 3.21
C LEU A 108 2.26 19.59 2.92
N SER A 109 1.59 20.01 1.85
CA SER A 109 1.51 21.43 1.47
C SER A 109 0.08 21.84 1.13
N SER A 110 -0.27 23.07 1.54
CA SER A 110 -1.56 23.70 1.16
C SER A 110 -1.53 24.29 -0.26
N ASN A 111 -0.32 24.46 -0.84
CA ASN A 111 -0.14 25.13 -2.12
C ASN A 111 -0.14 24.18 -3.33
N LEU A 112 -0.68 22.96 -3.18
CA LEU A 112 -0.89 22.08 -4.31
C LEU A 112 -2.06 22.62 -5.15
N ASN A 113 -1.74 23.39 -6.20
CA ASN A 113 -2.70 23.76 -7.24
C ASN A 113 -3.11 22.49 -8.02
N LEU A 114 -4.07 21.74 -7.48
CA LEU A 114 -4.68 20.58 -8.16
C LEU A 114 -5.53 20.99 -9.38
N GLN A 115 -5.59 22.29 -9.71
CA GLN A 115 -6.48 22.85 -10.75
C GLN A 115 -5.86 22.94 -12.15
N SER A 116 -4.60 22.68 -12.34
CA SER A 116 -3.99 22.65 -13.69
C SER A 116 -3.79 21.23 -14.19
N TYR A 117 -4.88 20.60 -14.63
CA TYR A 117 -4.82 19.39 -15.47
C TYR A 117 -4.34 19.69 -16.91
N GLU A 118 -3.69 20.82 -17.14
CA GLU A 118 -3.07 21.10 -18.43
C GLU A 118 -1.66 20.52 -18.46
N ILE A 119 -1.54 19.43 -19.20
CA ILE A 119 -0.27 18.79 -19.63
C ILE A 119 0.75 18.70 -18.49
N ILE A 120 0.57 17.69 -17.67
CA ILE A 120 1.51 17.33 -16.61
C ILE A 120 2.82 16.86 -17.30
N ASN A 121 3.82 17.71 -17.32
CA ASN A 121 5.19 17.28 -17.59
C ASN A 121 5.62 16.41 -16.41
N TYR A 122 5.63 15.09 -16.61
CA TYR A 122 5.97 14.09 -15.60
C TYR A 122 7.35 14.30 -14.94
N GLU A 123 8.22 15.08 -15.55
CA GLU A 123 9.56 15.40 -15.05
C GLU A 123 9.56 16.33 -13.81
N ASN A 124 8.45 17.02 -13.50
CA ASN A 124 8.36 18.00 -12.41
C ASN A 124 7.35 17.63 -11.31
N ILE A 125 6.76 16.43 -11.35
CA ILE A 125 5.86 15.98 -10.29
C ILE A 125 6.70 15.54 -9.10
N ASN A 126 6.69 16.34 -8.06
CA ASN A 126 7.23 15.95 -6.75
C ASN A 126 6.22 14.99 -6.11
N CYS A 127 6.32 13.70 -6.45
CA CYS A 127 5.40 12.64 -5.97
C CYS A 127 5.38 12.48 -4.45
N ASP A 128 6.30 13.14 -3.74
CA ASP A 128 6.43 13.07 -2.30
C ASP A 128 5.64 14.16 -1.55
N ILE A 129 4.80 14.94 -2.24
CA ILE A 129 4.03 16.02 -1.62
C ILE A 129 2.54 15.68 -1.68
N ASP A 130 1.95 15.49 -0.51
CA ASP A 130 0.52 15.26 -0.33
C ASP A 130 -0.21 16.58 -0.02
N PRO A 131 -1.52 16.68 -0.33
CA PRO A 131 -2.30 17.84 0.03
C PRO A 131 -2.43 17.96 1.55
N LEU A 132 -2.21 19.19 2.07
CA LEU A 132 -2.43 19.50 3.46
C LEU A 132 -3.91 19.61 3.72
N THR A 133 -4.47 18.74 4.52
CA THR A 133 -5.83 18.78 5.03
C THR A 133 -5.84 19.27 6.47
N GLU A 134 -7.00 19.65 6.99
CA GLU A 134 -7.17 20.09 8.38
C GLU A 134 -6.71 19.02 9.39
N ASN A 135 -6.89 17.75 9.04
CA ASN A 135 -6.53 16.61 9.86
C ASN A 135 -5.58 15.70 9.12
N ILE A 136 -4.55 15.21 9.79
CA ILE A 136 -3.60 14.20 9.28
C ILE A 136 -3.85 12.90 10.03
N ASP A 137 -4.05 11.78 9.32
CA ASP A 137 -4.09 10.45 9.95
C ASP A 137 -2.74 9.75 9.80
N LEU A 138 -1.94 9.77 10.87
CA LEU A 138 -0.65 9.06 10.89
C LEU A 138 -0.80 7.53 10.82
N GLY A 139 -1.94 6.99 11.26
CA GLY A 139 -2.22 5.56 11.16
C GLY A 139 -2.36 5.11 9.71
N ASP A 140 -3.03 5.90 8.90
CA ASP A 140 -3.20 5.65 7.47
C ASP A 140 -1.85 5.69 6.74
N ILE A 141 -1.07 6.77 6.95
CA ILE A 141 0.28 6.92 6.37
C ILE A 141 1.17 5.72 6.72
N VAL A 142 1.21 5.33 7.99
CA VAL A 142 2.02 4.20 8.45
C VAL A 142 1.58 2.88 7.82
N SER A 143 0.28 2.66 7.73
CA SER A 143 -0.29 1.45 7.13
C SER A 143 0.08 1.33 5.65
N GLU A 144 0.01 2.43 4.92
CA GLU A 144 0.39 2.53 3.52
C GLU A 144 1.88 2.25 3.30
N GLU A 145 2.77 2.87 4.10
CA GLU A 145 4.21 2.64 4.02
C GLU A 145 4.59 1.19 4.28
N ILE A 146 3.94 0.55 5.26
CA ILE A 146 4.18 -0.87 5.53
C ILE A 146 3.71 -1.71 4.34
N TYR A 147 2.51 -1.42 3.80
CA TYR A 147 1.97 -2.15 2.65
C TYR A 147 2.90 -2.08 1.44
N LEU A 148 3.46 -0.90 1.15
CA LEU A 148 4.39 -0.69 0.04
C LEU A 148 5.75 -1.35 0.25
N ALA A 149 6.21 -1.46 1.49
CA ALA A 149 7.51 -2.06 1.83
C ALA A 149 7.49 -3.59 1.90
N LEU A 150 6.31 -4.20 2.03
CA LEU A 150 6.19 -5.66 2.06
C LEU A 150 6.47 -6.27 0.68
N PRO A 151 7.19 -7.41 0.63
CA PRO A 151 7.39 -8.13 -0.63
C PRO A 151 6.06 -8.66 -1.16
N LYS A 152 5.68 -8.25 -2.37
CA LYS A 152 4.45 -8.67 -3.02
C LYS A 152 4.37 -10.20 -3.25
N TYR A 153 5.51 -10.85 -3.46
CA TYR A 153 5.63 -12.28 -3.69
C TYR A 153 6.73 -12.86 -2.79
N PRO A 154 6.45 -13.08 -1.48
CA PRO A 154 7.43 -13.63 -0.56
C PRO A 154 7.81 -15.04 -0.97
N LYS A 155 9.12 -15.29 -1.10
CA LYS A 155 9.65 -16.55 -1.57
C LYS A 155 10.79 -17.02 -0.68
N LYS A 156 10.76 -18.29 -0.27
CA LYS A 156 11.84 -18.92 0.46
C LYS A 156 13.05 -19.12 -0.46
N SER A 157 14.23 -18.83 0.04
CA SER A 157 15.47 -19.05 -0.69
C SER A 157 15.61 -20.54 -1.08
N GLY A 158 16.02 -20.81 -2.33
CA GLY A 158 16.24 -22.17 -2.82
C GLY A 158 14.99 -22.92 -3.28
N VAL A 159 13.77 -22.41 -3.06
CA VAL A 159 12.56 -23.07 -3.55
C VAL A 159 12.37 -22.74 -5.04
N LYS A 160 12.23 -23.78 -5.86
CA LYS A 160 11.89 -23.70 -7.28
C LYS A 160 10.49 -24.28 -7.50
N LEU A 161 9.72 -23.70 -8.41
CA LEU A 161 8.52 -24.36 -8.93
C LEU A 161 8.98 -25.67 -9.59
N LYS A 162 8.40 -26.81 -9.17
CA LYS A 162 8.52 -28.01 -9.97
C LYS A 162 7.88 -27.67 -11.31
N ASN A 163 8.62 -27.84 -12.40
CA ASN A 163 8.03 -27.81 -13.73
C ASN A 163 6.91 -28.85 -13.72
N ILE A 164 5.67 -28.39 -13.70
CA ILE A 164 4.56 -29.26 -14.05
C ILE A 164 4.82 -29.55 -15.52
N LEU A 165 5.39 -30.73 -15.79
CA LEU A 165 5.45 -31.23 -17.13
C LEU A 165 3.99 -31.29 -17.59
N ILE A 166 3.62 -30.33 -18.44
CA ILE A 166 2.41 -30.46 -19.23
C ILE A 166 2.69 -31.67 -20.09
N THR A 167 2.19 -32.82 -19.66
CA THR A 167 2.23 -34.03 -20.48
C THR A 167 1.55 -33.64 -21.79
N GLU A 168 2.19 -33.98 -22.91
CA GLU A 168 1.76 -33.63 -24.28
C GLU A 168 0.34 -34.06 -24.62
N GLU A 169 -0.28 -34.89 -23.77
CA GLU A 169 -1.68 -35.34 -23.89
C GLU A 169 -2.74 -34.24 -23.80
N THR A 170 -2.40 -33.04 -23.32
CA THR A 170 -3.35 -31.92 -23.27
C THR A 170 -3.26 -30.98 -24.48
N SER A 171 -2.45 -31.28 -25.47
CA SER A 171 -2.27 -30.48 -26.70
C SER A 171 -3.56 -30.34 -27.53
N GLU A 172 -4.49 -31.28 -27.39
CA GLU A 172 -5.77 -31.23 -28.11
C GLU A 172 -6.75 -30.20 -27.56
N LEU A 173 -6.57 -29.75 -26.31
CA LEU A 173 -7.47 -28.79 -25.64
C LEU A 173 -6.93 -27.35 -25.59
N ASN A 174 -5.87 -27.06 -26.34
CA ASN A 174 -5.36 -25.68 -26.38
C ASN A 174 -6.26 -24.80 -27.25
N PRO A 175 -7.08 -23.88 -26.66
CA PRO A 175 -7.98 -23.04 -27.42
C PRO A 175 -7.25 -22.02 -28.32
N PHE A 176 -5.96 -21.84 -28.12
CA PHE A 176 -5.12 -20.90 -28.88
C PHE A 176 -4.42 -21.57 -30.09
N LYS A 177 -4.59 -22.88 -30.29
CA LYS A 177 -4.01 -23.59 -31.44
C LYS A 177 -4.47 -23.00 -32.79
N ILE A 178 -5.64 -22.38 -32.80
CA ILE A 178 -6.20 -21.69 -33.99
C ILE A 178 -5.31 -20.49 -34.41
N LEU A 179 -4.61 -19.86 -33.47
CA LEU A 179 -3.74 -18.69 -33.73
C LEU A 179 -2.45 -19.06 -34.46
N GLU A 180 -2.01 -20.31 -34.40
CA GLU A 180 -0.79 -20.78 -35.11
C GLU A 180 -0.95 -20.69 -36.64
N ASN A 181 -2.20 -20.68 -37.13
CA ASN A 181 -2.51 -20.62 -38.57
C ASN A 181 -2.69 -19.18 -39.08
N LEU A 182 -2.64 -18.16 -38.21
CA LEU A 182 -2.67 -16.76 -38.60
C LEU A 182 -1.26 -16.34 -39.04
N LYS A 183 -0.96 -16.55 -40.32
CA LYS A 183 0.20 -15.91 -40.96
C LYS A 183 -0.14 -14.44 -41.20
N ILE A 184 0.59 -13.54 -40.52
CA ILE A 184 0.64 -12.10 -40.81
C ILE A 184 1.55 -11.89 -42.02
#